data_f539be08ec0bfa14c0737c260b9fb426
#
_entry.id   f539be08ec0bfa14c0737c260b9fb426
#
_cell.length_a   1.000
_cell.length_b   1.000
_cell.length_c   1.000
_cell.angle_alpha   90.00
_cell.angle_beta   90.00
_cell.angle_gamma   90.00
#
_symmetry.space_group_name_H-M   'P 1'
#
loop_
_entity.id
_entity.type
_entity.pdbx_description
1 polymer ?
#
loop_
_entity_poly.entity_id
_entity_poly.type
_entity_poly.pdbx_seq_one_letter_code
_entity_poly.pdbx_strand_id
1 'polypeptide(L)'
;MKHFKFLISLLLIIFINCNSKRNNNNNDNKSNQNIRMASHSGSWYQSNPKLLSEEISLYLSKTEKTTKSGKLKSIIVPHAGYRFSGPTAAKSFININPLDYDRVVILGPSHHEYFNGCGLTPFEIYSTPFGDVKVDRKYINKLLKIKGIFFRLSESVDLNEHSIEMEMPFLKYIFDKKDFSIIPIVVGDNDLKTNIEIGHALYELYLDPKTLFVISSDFCHWGRNFGFTYHDKKFKNIWESIEDLDKQALDIISEIKSEKLDEYFKITKNTICGRNPISIGVSIVENYKKHNKNKKVSFDTVGYAQSNKVKNAHETSVSYAAVVNYIE
;
A
#
# COMPACT_ATOMS: atom_id res chain seq x y z
N MET A 1 64.10 -11.14 -25.95
CA MET A 1 64.82 -11.70 -24.77
C MET A 1 64.90 -10.63 -23.70
N LYS A 2 64.11 -10.68 -22.66
CA LYS A 2 64.32 -10.10 -21.32
C LYS A 2 63.18 -10.57 -20.45
N HIS A 3 63.52 -11.42 -19.50
CA HIS A 3 62.58 -11.98 -18.49
C HIS A 3 62.20 -10.90 -17.49
N PHE A 4 60.91 -10.78 -17.20
CA PHE A 4 60.41 -10.01 -16.06
C PHE A 4 59.84 -11.00 -15.03
N LYS A 5 60.57 -11.13 -13.91
CA LYS A 5 60.17 -11.93 -12.75
C LYS A 5 59.17 -11.15 -11.93
N PHE A 6 57.98 -11.73 -11.71
CA PHE A 6 56.98 -11.22 -10.75
C PHE A 6 57.31 -11.78 -9.37
N LEU A 7 57.63 -10.88 -8.43
CA LEU A 7 57.78 -11.17 -7.00
C LEU A 7 56.38 -11.19 -6.37
N ILE A 8 55.96 -12.35 -5.84
CA ILE A 8 54.76 -12.48 -5.01
C ILE A 8 55.18 -12.21 -3.57
N SER A 9 54.71 -11.09 -3.01
CA SER A 9 54.87 -10.75 -1.60
C SER A 9 53.73 -11.38 -0.79
N LEU A 10 54.08 -12.34 0.06
CA LEU A 10 53.16 -13.04 0.97
C LEU A 10 53.00 -12.18 2.24
N LEU A 11 51.85 -11.52 2.41
CA LEU A 11 51.50 -10.82 3.66
C LEU A 11 50.90 -11.83 4.65
N LEU A 12 51.65 -12.13 5.69
CA LEU A 12 51.23 -12.92 6.84
C LEU A 12 50.37 -12.04 7.76
N ILE A 13 49.03 -12.28 7.83
CA ILE A 13 48.15 -11.62 8.79
C ILE A 13 48.15 -12.43 10.10
N ILE A 14 48.75 -11.88 11.12
CA ILE A 14 48.75 -12.41 12.49
C ILE A 14 47.38 -12.07 13.13
N PHE A 15 46.55 -13.09 13.40
CA PHE A 15 45.35 -12.94 14.23
C PHE A 15 45.75 -12.87 15.71
N ILE A 16 45.63 -11.70 16.30
CA ILE A 16 45.70 -11.54 17.76
C ILE A 16 44.31 -11.84 18.34
N ASN A 17 44.23 -13.01 19.03
CA ASN A 17 43.04 -13.38 19.80
C ASN A 17 43.01 -12.52 21.08
N CYS A 18 42.15 -11.50 21.09
CA CYS A 18 41.80 -10.79 22.32
C CYS A 18 40.58 -11.49 22.97
N ASN A 19 40.84 -12.42 23.88
CA ASN A 19 39.83 -12.96 24.80
C ASN A 19 39.46 -11.90 25.85
N SER A 20 38.47 -11.09 25.58
CA SER A 20 37.81 -10.29 26.62
C SER A 20 36.67 -11.08 27.21
N LYS A 21 36.81 -11.51 28.47
CA LYS A 21 35.72 -12.06 29.28
C LYS A 21 34.63 -10.99 29.40
N ARG A 22 33.52 -11.16 28.67
CA ARG A 22 32.29 -10.40 28.93
C ARG A 22 31.57 -11.02 30.11
N ASN A 23 31.45 -10.26 31.20
CA ASN A 23 30.52 -10.53 32.29
C ASN A 23 29.09 -10.51 31.74
N ASN A 24 28.47 -11.67 31.65
CA ASN A 24 27.03 -11.83 31.44
C ASN A 24 26.33 -11.59 32.77
N ASN A 25 25.78 -10.39 32.97
CA ASN A 25 24.68 -10.16 33.90
C ASN A 25 23.92 -8.95 33.39
N ASN A 26 22.93 -9.21 32.53
CA ASN A 26 21.71 -8.42 32.40
C ASN A 26 20.67 -9.31 31.73
N ASN A 27 19.75 -9.79 32.54
CA ASN A 27 18.49 -10.42 32.08
C ASN A 27 17.63 -9.36 31.41
N ASP A 28 17.91 -9.03 30.15
CA ASP A 28 16.96 -8.40 29.27
C ASP A 28 16.29 -9.52 28.45
N ASN A 29 15.14 -10.00 28.93
CA ASN A 29 14.15 -10.72 28.12
C ASN A 29 13.59 -9.76 27.03
N LYS A 30 14.41 -9.23 26.14
CA LYS A 30 13.96 -8.76 24.85
C LYS A 30 13.62 -9.99 24.03
N SER A 31 12.33 -10.34 23.98
CA SER A 31 11.81 -11.26 22.98
C SER A 31 12.40 -10.80 21.63
N ASN A 32 13.02 -11.73 20.91
CA ASN A 32 13.60 -11.47 19.58
C ASN A 32 12.40 -11.25 18.62
N GLN A 33 11.82 -10.04 18.67
CA GLN A 33 10.69 -9.67 17.83
C GLN A 33 11.17 -9.60 16.38
N ASN A 34 10.48 -10.28 15.49
CA ASN A 34 10.78 -10.27 14.07
C ASN A 34 10.29 -8.95 13.46
N ILE A 35 11.23 -8.05 13.10
CA ILE A 35 10.94 -6.68 12.65
C ILE A 35 11.17 -6.56 11.15
N ARG A 36 10.15 -6.11 10.43
CA ARG A 36 10.24 -5.66 9.04
C ARG A 36 10.85 -4.25 9.02
N MET A 37 12.04 -4.15 8.48
CA MET A 37 12.70 -2.85 8.31
C MET A 37 12.04 -2.03 7.19
N ALA A 38 12.11 -0.71 7.31
CA ALA A 38 11.64 0.23 6.29
C ALA A 38 12.63 0.29 5.11
N SER A 39 12.55 -0.67 4.21
CA SER A 39 13.55 -0.90 3.14
C SER A 39 13.53 0.18 2.05
N HIS A 40 12.43 0.92 1.89
CA HIS A 40 12.26 2.00 0.91
C HIS A 40 12.56 3.39 1.50
N SER A 41 12.87 3.45 2.80
CA SER A 41 13.25 4.68 3.50
C SER A 41 14.55 5.26 2.94
N GLY A 42 14.57 6.57 2.68
CA GLY A 42 15.70 7.27 2.08
C GLY A 42 15.75 7.25 0.54
N SER A 43 14.89 6.44 -0.11
CA SER A 43 14.81 6.37 -1.57
C SER A 43 13.43 6.79 -2.11
N TRP A 44 12.35 6.28 -1.54
CA TRP A 44 10.97 6.58 -1.95
C TRP A 44 10.31 7.66 -1.08
N TYR A 45 10.77 7.82 0.14
CA TYR A 45 10.42 8.88 1.09
C TYR A 45 11.62 9.19 1.99
N GLN A 46 11.58 10.32 2.71
CA GLN A 46 12.66 10.77 3.57
C GLN A 46 12.94 9.78 4.71
N SER A 47 14.22 9.44 4.93
CA SER A 47 14.64 8.60 6.07
C SER A 47 14.78 9.39 7.37
N ASN A 48 15.06 10.69 7.29
CA ASN A 48 15.13 11.56 8.45
C ASN A 48 13.71 11.88 8.95
N PRO A 49 13.35 11.54 10.19
CA PRO A 49 11.99 11.72 10.70
C PRO A 49 11.53 13.18 10.71
N LYS A 50 12.43 14.13 10.95
CA LYS A 50 12.09 15.57 10.93
C LYS A 50 11.72 16.01 9.51
N LEU A 51 12.55 15.70 8.52
CA LEU A 51 12.29 16.05 7.12
C LEU A 51 11.04 15.36 6.59
N LEU A 52 10.82 14.09 6.94
CA LEU A 52 9.62 13.36 6.59
C LEU A 52 8.36 13.97 7.22
N SER A 53 8.45 14.39 8.48
CA SER A 53 7.37 15.08 9.18
C SER A 53 7.01 16.41 8.51
N GLU A 54 8.03 17.20 8.14
CA GLU A 54 7.85 18.47 7.41
C GLU A 54 7.18 18.22 6.05
N GLU A 55 7.63 17.19 5.31
CA GLU A 55 7.08 16.82 4.00
C GLU A 55 5.60 16.40 4.10
N ILE A 56 5.26 15.47 5.00
CA ILE A 56 3.87 15.01 5.20
C ILE A 56 2.98 16.16 5.71
N SER A 57 3.47 16.96 6.67
CA SER A 57 2.75 18.13 7.17
C SER A 57 2.43 19.11 6.07
N LEU A 58 3.38 19.36 5.16
CA LEU A 58 3.19 20.24 4.02
C LEU A 58 2.10 19.72 3.06
N TYR A 59 2.06 18.39 2.81
CA TYR A 59 1.02 17.80 1.96
C TYR A 59 -0.36 17.93 2.61
N LEU A 60 -0.46 17.60 3.90
CA LEU A 60 -1.71 17.67 4.66
C LEU A 60 -2.22 19.13 4.78
N SER A 61 -1.33 20.11 5.02
CA SER A 61 -1.72 21.51 5.18
C SER A 61 -2.31 22.16 3.92
N LYS A 62 -2.03 21.57 2.75
CA LYS A 62 -2.57 22.01 1.44
C LYS A 62 -3.87 21.29 1.07
N THR A 63 -4.41 20.49 1.98
CA THR A 63 -5.54 19.61 1.72
C THR A 63 -6.67 19.89 2.70
N GLU A 64 -7.89 19.96 2.19
CA GLU A 64 -9.09 20.12 3.01
C GLU A 64 -9.74 18.76 3.30
N LYS A 65 -10.29 18.62 4.51
CA LYS A 65 -11.14 17.47 4.85
C LYS A 65 -12.43 17.52 4.06
N THR A 66 -12.95 16.34 3.73
CA THR A 66 -14.31 16.28 3.16
C THR A 66 -15.35 16.74 4.20
N THR A 67 -16.43 17.31 3.71
CA THR A 67 -17.60 17.67 4.53
C THR A 67 -18.59 16.52 4.69
N LYS A 68 -18.22 15.29 4.26
CA LYS A 68 -19.07 14.11 4.34
C LYS A 68 -19.34 13.75 5.80
N SER A 69 -20.60 13.45 6.07
CA SER A 69 -21.05 12.88 7.34
C SER A 69 -20.82 11.37 7.35
N GLY A 70 -20.89 10.78 8.55
CA GLY A 70 -20.78 9.34 8.74
C GLY A 70 -19.41 8.86 9.16
N LYS A 71 -19.25 7.54 9.21
CA LYS A 71 -18.02 6.85 9.59
C LYS A 71 -17.16 6.58 8.38
N LEU A 72 -15.95 7.07 8.36
CA LEU A 72 -14.94 6.68 7.37
C LEU A 72 -14.57 5.21 7.59
N LYS A 73 -14.71 4.36 6.57
CA LYS A 73 -14.44 2.91 6.68
C LYS A 73 -13.27 2.46 5.85
N SER A 74 -13.06 3.08 4.71
CA SER A 74 -11.88 2.80 3.90
C SER A 74 -11.42 4.02 3.12
N ILE A 75 -10.14 3.99 2.72
CA ILE A 75 -9.53 4.93 1.78
C ILE A 75 -8.80 4.17 0.69
N ILE A 76 -8.76 4.75 -0.53
CA ILE A 76 -7.84 4.32 -1.59
C ILE A 76 -6.78 5.40 -1.69
N VAL A 77 -5.50 4.99 -1.71
CA VAL A 77 -4.33 5.88 -1.69
C VAL A 77 -3.23 5.39 -2.61
N PRO A 78 -2.48 6.27 -3.28
CA PRO A 78 -1.37 5.90 -4.14
C PRO A 78 -0.09 5.60 -3.35
N HIS A 79 0.77 4.72 -3.89
CA HIS A 79 1.99 4.23 -3.26
C HIS A 79 3.29 4.51 -4.05
N ALA A 80 3.26 5.39 -5.04
CA ALA A 80 4.50 5.86 -5.66
C ALA A 80 5.36 6.67 -4.68
N GLY A 81 6.59 7.01 -5.07
CA GLY A 81 7.46 7.86 -4.24
C GLY A 81 6.78 9.17 -3.84
N TYR A 82 6.94 9.60 -2.59
CA TYR A 82 6.16 10.68 -1.95
C TYR A 82 6.19 12.01 -2.71
N ARG A 83 7.31 12.36 -3.35
CA ARG A 83 7.39 13.56 -4.19
C ARG A 83 6.37 13.60 -5.33
N PHE A 84 5.86 12.42 -5.75
CA PHE A 84 4.89 12.29 -6.82
C PHE A 84 3.47 12.06 -6.29
N SER A 85 3.31 11.05 -5.41
CA SER A 85 2.02 10.57 -4.93
C SER A 85 1.56 11.27 -3.65
N GLY A 86 2.49 11.77 -2.82
CA GLY A 86 2.20 12.30 -1.48
C GLY A 86 1.13 13.40 -1.45
N PRO A 87 1.13 14.40 -2.35
CA PRO A 87 0.07 15.41 -2.39
C PRO A 87 -1.33 14.83 -2.67
N THR A 88 -1.42 13.73 -3.45
CA THR A 88 -2.69 13.05 -3.72
C THR A 88 -3.07 12.14 -2.55
N ALA A 89 -2.14 11.37 -2.01
CA ALA A 89 -2.35 10.52 -0.84
C ALA A 89 -2.90 11.32 0.36
N ALA A 90 -2.35 12.50 0.61
CA ALA A 90 -2.78 13.40 1.68
C ALA A 90 -4.29 13.70 1.65
N LYS A 91 -4.90 13.75 0.46
CA LYS A 91 -6.34 14.03 0.30
C LYS A 91 -7.25 12.94 0.86
N SER A 92 -6.80 11.68 0.89
CA SER A 92 -7.51 10.62 1.60
C SER A 92 -7.12 10.59 3.08
N PHE A 93 -5.84 10.68 3.38
CA PHE A 93 -5.31 10.56 4.74
C PHE A 93 -5.80 11.65 5.69
N ILE A 94 -6.00 12.90 5.23
CA ILE A 94 -6.49 14.01 6.08
C ILE A 94 -7.84 13.73 6.72
N ASN A 95 -8.62 12.82 6.16
CA ASN A 95 -9.96 12.47 6.63
C ASN A 95 -9.94 11.50 7.83
N ILE A 96 -8.81 10.89 8.13
CA ILE A 96 -8.67 9.98 9.26
C ILE A 96 -8.70 10.76 10.57
N ASN A 97 -9.62 10.38 11.48
CA ASN A 97 -9.52 10.74 12.89
C ASN A 97 -8.89 9.56 13.64
N PRO A 98 -7.64 9.67 14.12
CA PRO A 98 -6.95 8.55 14.72
C PRO A 98 -7.63 7.99 15.97
N LEU A 99 -8.41 8.79 16.69
CA LEU A 99 -9.13 8.37 17.89
C LEU A 99 -10.25 7.36 17.59
N ASP A 100 -10.66 7.27 16.32
CA ASP A 100 -11.74 6.39 15.89
C ASP A 100 -11.29 4.93 15.69
N TYR A 101 -9.98 4.67 15.53
CA TYR A 101 -9.48 3.36 15.11
C TYR A 101 -8.37 2.83 16.02
N ASP A 102 -8.41 1.52 16.26
CA ASP A 102 -7.39 0.79 17.00
C ASP A 102 -6.64 -0.21 16.07
N ARG A 103 -7.16 -0.37 14.83
CA ARG A 103 -6.62 -1.30 13.82
C ARG A 103 -6.72 -0.73 12.43
N VAL A 104 -5.71 -1.00 11.60
CA VAL A 104 -5.71 -0.68 10.17
C VAL A 104 -5.43 -1.94 9.36
N VAL A 105 -6.35 -2.31 8.47
CA VAL A 105 -6.11 -3.32 7.43
C VAL A 105 -5.53 -2.63 6.21
N ILE A 106 -4.40 -3.08 5.72
CA ILE A 106 -3.75 -2.50 4.54
C ILE A 106 -3.73 -3.55 3.43
N LEU A 107 -4.40 -3.27 2.32
CA LEU A 107 -4.41 -4.11 1.12
C LEU A 107 -3.49 -3.47 0.08
N GLY A 108 -2.40 -4.12 -0.27
CA GLY A 108 -1.49 -3.67 -1.33
C GLY A 108 -1.26 -4.75 -2.38
N PRO A 109 -1.05 -4.40 -3.67
CA PRO A 109 -0.74 -5.38 -4.71
C PRO A 109 0.65 -5.97 -4.55
N SER A 110 0.85 -7.20 -5.04
CA SER A 110 2.17 -7.81 -5.16
C SER A 110 2.88 -7.33 -6.43
N HIS A 111 4.08 -6.74 -6.29
CA HIS A 111 4.90 -6.29 -7.41
C HIS A 111 6.10 -7.20 -7.69
N HIS A 112 6.49 -8.02 -6.73
CA HIS A 112 7.73 -8.81 -6.80
C HIS A 112 7.50 -10.30 -7.01
N GLU A 113 6.33 -10.81 -6.69
CA GLU A 113 6.01 -12.22 -6.82
C GLU A 113 4.60 -12.42 -7.36
N TYR A 114 4.47 -13.34 -8.32
CA TYR A 114 3.18 -13.73 -8.88
C TYR A 114 2.59 -14.89 -8.07
N PHE A 115 1.40 -14.69 -7.51
CA PHE A 115 0.63 -15.73 -6.82
C PHE A 115 -0.87 -15.42 -6.88
N ASN A 116 -1.68 -16.44 -6.60
CA ASN A 116 -3.12 -16.29 -6.40
C ASN A 116 -3.44 -16.27 -4.89
N GLY A 117 -4.44 -15.50 -4.47
CA GLY A 117 -4.80 -15.31 -3.07
C GLY A 117 -4.10 -14.11 -2.43
N CYS A 118 -3.81 -14.22 -1.14
CA CYS A 118 -3.23 -13.16 -0.33
C CYS A 118 -2.07 -13.66 0.52
N GLY A 119 -0.93 -12.97 0.40
CA GLY A 119 0.23 -13.17 1.24
C GLY A 119 0.15 -12.36 2.54
N LEU A 120 0.40 -13.01 3.67
CA LEU A 120 0.40 -12.41 5.00
C LEU A 120 1.82 -12.34 5.57
N THR A 121 2.12 -11.21 6.20
CA THR A 121 3.46 -10.94 6.75
C THR A 121 3.92 -12.00 7.75
N PRO A 122 5.21 -12.42 7.69
CA PRO A 122 5.82 -13.21 8.75
C PRO A 122 6.23 -12.35 9.96
N PHE A 123 6.37 -11.02 9.79
CA PHE A 123 6.86 -10.09 10.79
C PHE A 123 5.85 -9.78 11.89
N GLU A 124 6.35 -9.37 13.06
CA GLU A 124 5.55 -8.95 14.21
C GLU A 124 5.42 -7.44 14.30
N ILE A 125 6.39 -6.72 13.70
CA ILE A 125 6.52 -5.27 13.74
C ILE A 125 6.89 -4.76 12.34
N TYR A 126 6.34 -3.62 11.98
CA TYR A 126 6.79 -2.80 10.85
C TYR A 126 7.48 -1.55 11.39
N SER A 127 8.77 -1.38 11.05
CA SER A 127 9.53 -0.20 11.43
C SER A 127 9.27 0.95 10.45
N THR A 128 9.21 2.17 10.97
CA THR A 128 9.11 3.41 10.19
C THR A 128 10.08 4.45 10.74
N PRO A 129 10.40 5.53 10.00
CA PRO A 129 11.20 6.63 10.56
C PRO A 129 10.57 7.29 11.80
N PHE A 130 9.26 7.14 12.01
CA PHE A 130 8.53 7.66 13.18
C PHE A 130 8.38 6.63 14.30
N GLY A 131 9.01 5.46 14.20
CA GLY A 131 8.93 4.36 15.15
C GLY A 131 8.11 3.18 14.63
N ASP A 132 7.99 2.20 15.49
CA ASP A 132 7.48 0.89 15.17
C ASP A 132 5.95 0.81 15.25
N VAL A 133 5.36 -0.07 14.43
CA VAL A 133 3.93 -0.38 14.43
C VAL A 133 3.74 -1.90 14.55
N LYS A 134 2.92 -2.32 15.50
CA LYS A 134 2.66 -3.74 15.77
C LYS A 134 1.73 -4.34 14.73
N VAL A 135 2.03 -5.58 14.33
CA VAL A 135 1.14 -6.41 13.52
C VAL A 135 0.13 -7.13 14.42
N ASP A 136 -1.15 -7.13 14.08
CA ASP A 136 -2.17 -7.93 14.77
C ASP A 136 -1.99 -9.42 14.45
N ARG A 137 -1.05 -10.06 15.14
CA ARG A 137 -0.71 -11.48 14.95
C ARG A 137 -1.90 -12.42 15.20
N LYS A 138 -2.80 -12.01 16.09
CA LYS A 138 -4.02 -12.79 16.36
C LYS A 138 -4.88 -12.90 15.10
N TYR A 139 -5.10 -11.77 14.42
CA TYR A 139 -5.87 -11.74 13.18
C TYR A 139 -5.13 -12.39 12.01
N ILE A 140 -3.83 -12.14 11.85
CA ILE A 140 -2.99 -12.84 10.85
C ILE A 140 -3.14 -14.36 11.02
N ASN A 141 -3.02 -14.89 12.25
CA ASN A 141 -3.17 -16.33 12.51
C ASN A 141 -4.60 -16.84 12.28
N LYS A 142 -5.63 -15.98 12.43
CA LYS A 142 -7.02 -16.33 12.08
C LYS A 142 -7.17 -16.47 10.55
N LEU A 143 -6.65 -15.53 9.77
CA LEU A 143 -6.70 -15.56 8.31
C LEU A 143 -5.91 -16.76 7.73
N LEU A 144 -4.74 -17.08 8.27
CA LEU A 144 -3.94 -18.24 7.84
C LEU A 144 -4.65 -19.61 7.98
N LYS A 145 -5.75 -19.68 8.75
CA LYS A 145 -6.58 -20.90 8.84
C LYS A 145 -7.49 -21.09 7.63
N ILE A 146 -7.73 -20.03 6.85
CA ILE A 146 -8.55 -20.08 5.63
C ILE A 146 -7.65 -20.54 4.49
N LYS A 147 -7.58 -21.85 4.31
CA LYS A 147 -6.70 -22.49 3.31
C LYS A 147 -7.12 -22.18 1.88
N GLY A 148 -6.14 -22.10 0.98
CA GLY A 148 -6.37 -21.82 -0.44
C GLY A 148 -6.51 -20.32 -0.79
N ILE A 149 -6.67 -19.45 0.23
CA ILE A 149 -6.80 -18.02 0.04
C ILE A 149 -5.63 -17.27 0.69
N PHE A 150 -5.33 -17.57 1.96
CA PHE A 150 -4.28 -16.88 2.71
C PHE A 150 -3.10 -17.82 3.00
N PHE A 151 -1.91 -17.29 2.80
CA PHE A 151 -0.66 -18.00 3.10
C PHE A 151 0.38 -17.03 3.69
N ARG A 152 1.45 -17.56 4.26
CA ARG A 152 2.54 -16.76 4.82
C ARG A 152 3.55 -16.43 3.73
N LEU A 153 3.87 -15.15 3.57
CA LEU A 153 4.98 -14.71 2.71
C LEU A 153 6.34 -15.15 3.26
N SER A 154 7.33 -15.25 2.40
CA SER A 154 8.71 -15.23 2.81
C SER A 154 9.11 -13.82 3.28
N GLU A 155 10.10 -13.74 4.17
CA GLU A 155 10.61 -12.45 4.65
C GLU A 155 11.13 -11.59 3.51
N SER A 156 11.81 -12.20 2.53
CA SER A 156 12.39 -11.48 1.39
C SER A 156 11.32 -10.84 0.50
N VAL A 157 10.20 -11.54 0.27
CA VAL A 157 9.10 -11.00 -0.55
C VAL A 157 8.43 -9.83 0.15
N ASP A 158 8.15 -9.97 1.46
CA ASP A 158 7.55 -8.88 2.24
C ASP A 158 8.48 -7.66 2.34
N LEU A 159 9.78 -7.87 2.58
CA LEU A 159 10.76 -6.77 2.67
C LEU A 159 10.91 -5.99 1.35
N ASN A 160 10.81 -6.66 0.21
CA ASN A 160 10.93 -6.04 -1.10
C ASN A 160 9.64 -5.37 -1.57
N GLU A 161 8.47 -5.74 -1.01
CA GLU A 161 7.18 -5.15 -1.40
C GLU A 161 7.01 -3.75 -0.81
N HIS A 162 6.75 -2.79 -1.69
CA HIS A 162 6.63 -1.38 -1.31
C HIS A 162 5.19 -0.91 -1.10
N SER A 163 4.19 -1.56 -1.72
CA SER A 163 2.80 -1.09 -1.76
C SER A 163 2.19 -0.87 -0.37
N ILE A 164 2.59 -1.69 0.62
CA ILE A 164 2.14 -1.54 2.01
C ILE A 164 3.04 -0.59 2.78
N GLU A 165 4.37 -0.68 2.57
CA GLU A 165 5.33 0.17 3.27
C GLU A 165 5.09 1.65 3.02
N MET A 166 4.71 2.03 1.79
CA MET A 166 4.48 3.43 1.42
C MET A 166 3.33 4.09 2.19
N GLU A 167 2.39 3.31 2.74
CA GLU A 167 1.29 3.85 3.53
C GLU A 167 1.67 4.05 5.00
N MET A 168 2.72 3.36 5.47
CA MET A 168 3.10 3.32 6.87
C MET A 168 3.53 4.66 7.46
N PRO A 169 4.36 5.50 6.77
CA PRO A 169 4.76 6.79 7.31
C PRO A 169 3.58 7.75 7.51
N PHE A 170 2.64 7.83 6.55
CA PHE A 170 1.43 8.62 6.71
C PHE A 170 0.58 8.15 7.89
N LEU A 171 0.36 6.84 8.00
CA LEU A 171 -0.40 6.26 9.13
C LEU A 171 0.28 6.57 10.45
N LYS A 172 1.58 6.30 10.58
CA LYS A 172 2.31 6.54 11.83
C LYS A 172 2.35 8.02 12.20
N TYR A 173 2.47 8.93 11.21
CA TYR A 173 2.38 10.36 11.41
C TYR A 173 1.01 10.80 11.95
N ILE A 174 -0.09 10.31 11.35
CA ILE A 174 -1.46 10.70 11.73
C ILE A 174 -1.84 10.13 13.10
N PHE A 175 -1.48 8.87 13.36
CA PHE A 175 -1.76 8.25 14.65
C PHE A 175 -0.85 8.78 15.77
N ASP A 176 0.33 9.33 15.44
CA ASP A 176 1.30 9.93 16.38
C ASP A 176 1.48 9.07 17.64
N LYS A 177 0.96 9.55 18.77
CA LYS A 177 1.06 8.89 20.09
C LYS A 177 -0.02 7.84 20.33
N LYS A 178 -1.05 7.78 19.49
CA LYS A 178 -2.09 6.77 19.62
C LYS A 178 -1.59 5.43 19.13
N ASP A 179 -1.62 4.43 19.98
CA ASP A 179 -1.32 3.05 19.62
C ASP A 179 -2.38 2.49 18.66
N PHE A 180 -1.93 1.80 17.64
CA PHE A 180 -2.74 1.01 16.72
C PHE A 180 -1.96 -0.21 16.24
N SER A 181 -2.67 -1.20 15.73
CA SER A 181 -2.09 -2.37 15.09
C SER A 181 -2.44 -2.42 13.61
N ILE A 182 -1.63 -3.13 12.82
CA ILE A 182 -1.86 -3.31 11.40
C ILE A 182 -2.12 -4.77 11.05
N ILE A 183 -2.91 -4.98 9.99
CA ILE A 183 -3.07 -6.24 9.28
C ILE A 183 -2.62 -6.01 7.85
N PRO A 184 -1.31 -6.14 7.54
CA PRO A 184 -0.80 -5.97 6.19
C PRO A 184 -1.10 -7.23 5.36
N ILE A 185 -1.66 -7.03 4.17
CA ILE A 185 -2.09 -8.08 3.24
C ILE A 185 -1.59 -7.75 1.85
N VAL A 186 -0.65 -8.52 1.35
CA VAL A 186 -0.19 -8.43 -0.04
C VAL A 186 -1.11 -9.26 -0.92
N VAL A 187 -1.79 -8.60 -1.85
CA VAL A 187 -2.82 -9.20 -2.71
C VAL A 187 -2.19 -9.63 -4.03
N GLY A 188 -2.37 -10.89 -4.38
CA GLY A 188 -1.87 -11.47 -5.64
C GLY A 188 -2.75 -11.16 -6.85
N ASP A 189 -2.47 -11.84 -7.94
CA ASP A 189 -3.24 -11.72 -9.19
C ASP A 189 -4.43 -12.68 -9.18
N ASN A 190 -5.57 -12.16 -8.75
CA ASN A 190 -6.79 -12.89 -8.48
C ASN A 190 -7.83 -12.71 -9.59
N ASP A 191 -8.70 -13.68 -9.76
CA ASP A 191 -9.97 -13.50 -10.47
C ASP A 191 -11.03 -12.84 -9.56
N LEU A 192 -12.15 -12.45 -10.16
CA LEU A 192 -13.26 -11.82 -9.44
C LEU A 192 -13.80 -12.69 -8.31
N LYS A 193 -13.91 -14.00 -8.54
CA LYS A 193 -14.42 -14.96 -7.56
C LYS A 193 -13.53 -14.98 -6.31
N THR A 194 -12.23 -15.11 -6.51
CA THR A 194 -11.23 -15.10 -5.44
C THR A 194 -11.26 -13.75 -4.68
N ASN A 195 -11.36 -12.62 -5.38
CA ASN A 195 -11.49 -11.31 -4.73
C ASN A 195 -12.75 -11.19 -3.85
N ILE A 196 -13.89 -11.72 -4.29
CA ILE A 196 -15.13 -11.77 -3.51
C ILE A 196 -14.96 -12.68 -2.27
N GLU A 197 -14.33 -13.85 -2.42
CA GLU A 197 -14.08 -14.76 -1.30
C GLU A 197 -13.16 -14.13 -0.24
N ILE A 198 -12.12 -13.40 -0.68
CA ILE A 198 -11.26 -12.61 0.23
C ILE A 198 -12.08 -11.51 0.91
N GLY A 199 -12.93 -10.80 0.16
CA GLY A 199 -13.84 -9.80 0.71
C GLY A 199 -14.75 -10.36 1.81
N HIS A 200 -15.30 -11.56 1.62
CA HIS A 200 -16.11 -12.25 2.63
C HIS A 200 -15.29 -12.60 3.87
N ALA A 201 -14.04 -13.06 3.69
CA ALA A 201 -13.14 -13.39 4.82
C ALA A 201 -12.76 -12.16 5.66
N LEU A 202 -12.69 -10.97 5.04
CA LEU A 202 -12.36 -9.71 5.69
C LEU A 202 -13.59 -8.93 6.20
N TYR A 203 -14.81 -9.38 5.90
CA TYR A 203 -16.04 -8.66 6.17
C TYR A 203 -16.25 -8.36 7.66
N GLU A 204 -15.92 -9.29 8.55
CA GLU A 204 -15.99 -9.08 10.01
C GLU A 204 -15.12 -7.88 10.46
N LEU A 205 -13.92 -7.72 9.87
CA LEU A 205 -13.06 -6.56 10.13
C LEU A 205 -13.67 -5.25 9.63
N TYR A 206 -14.39 -5.30 8.51
CA TYR A 206 -15.08 -4.13 7.98
C TYR A 206 -16.28 -3.72 8.85
N LEU A 207 -16.96 -4.68 9.48
CA LEU A 207 -18.05 -4.39 10.43
C LEU A 207 -17.55 -3.79 11.76
N ASP A 208 -16.32 -4.11 12.17
CA ASP A 208 -15.74 -3.56 13.40
C ASP A 208 -15.56 -2.04 13.26
N PRO A 209 -16.22 -1.21 14.12
CA PRO A 209 -16.15 0.24 14.04
C PRO A 209 -14.76 0.81 14.35
N LYS A 210 -13.88 0.02 14.97
CA LYS A 210 -12.53 0.40 15.32
C LYS A 210 -11.48 -0.01 14.27
N THR A 211 -11.92 -0.53 13.13
CA THR A 211 -11.04 -0.95 12.03
C THR A 211 -11.22 -0.04 10.82
N LEU A 212 -10.10 0.51 10.33
CA LEU A 212 -9.97 1.25 9.08
C LEU A 212 -9.36 0.35 8.01
N PHE A 213 -9.82 0.47 6.77
CA PHE A 213 -9.18 -0.15 5.61
C PHE A 213 -8.41 0.89 4.81
N VAL A 214 -7.17 0.57 4.45
CA VAL A 214 -6.33 1.34 3.52
C VAL A 214 -6.06 0.46 2.31
N ILE A 215 -6.52 0.90 1.16
CA ILE A 215 -6.36 0.20 -0.12
C ILE A 215 -5.31 0.95 -0.91
N SER A 216 -4.18 0.32 -1.10
CA SER A 216 -3.00 0.92 -1.72
C SER A 216 -3.00 0.64 -3.22
N SER A 217 -3.02 1.68 -4.05
CA SER A 217 -3.03 1.57 -5.51
C SER A 217 -2.64 2.86 -6.21
N ASP A 218 -1.63 2.79 -7.07
CA ASP A 218 -1.51 3.75 -8.16
C ASP A 218 -2.53 3.40 -9.26
N PHE A 219 -2.88 4.40 -10.10
CA PHE A 219 -3.79 4.24 -11.22
C PHE A 219 -3.00 3.99 -12.52
N CYS A 220 -3.47 4.43 -13.67
CA CYS A 220 -2.88 4.08 -14.96
C CYS A 220 -1.36 4.31 -15.00
N HIS A 221 -0.61 3.28 -15.34
CA HIS A 221 0.80 3.33 -15.69
C HIS A 221 0.90 3.37 -17.21
N TRP A 222 1.14 4.54 -17.78
CA TRP A 222 1.17 4.75 -19.23
C TRP A 222 2.59 4.94 -19.75
N GLY A 223 2.90 4.26 -20.84
CA GLY A 223 4.15 4.39 -21.57
C GLY A 223 4.74 3.04 -21.99
N ARG A 224 5.72 3.08 -22.86
CA ARG A 224 6.37 1.85 -23.40
C ARG A 224 7.00 1.01 -22.29
N ASN A 225 7.54 1.64 -21.26
CA ASN A 225 8.14 0.96 -20.10
C ASN A 225 7.13 0.14 -19.30
N PHE A 226 5.85 0.49 -19.38
CA PHE A 226 4.75 -0.20 -18.71
C PHE A 226 3.96 -1.15 -19.63
N GLY A 227 4.37 -1.25 -20.92
CA GLY A 227 3.66 -2.05 -21.91
C GLY A 227 2.26 -1.55 -22.25
N PHE A 228 1.90 -0.32 -21.86
CA PHE A 228 0.57 0.25 -22.08
C PHE A 228 0.66 1.64 -22.70
N THR A 229 0.17 1.77 -23.93
CA THR A 229 0.26 3.02 -24.72
C THR A 229 -1.08 3.37 -25.37
N TYR A 230 -2.19 2.95 -24.75
CA TYR A 230 -3.54 3.26 -25.27
C TYR A 230 -3.77 4.76 -25.31
N HIS A 231 -4.33 5.24 -26.43
CA HIS A 231 -4.74 6.62 -26.62
C HIS A 231 -6.07 6.64 -27.39
N ASP A 232 -7.15 7.00 -26.73
CA ASP A 232 -8.43 7.25 -27.38
C ASP A 232 -8.32 8.50 -28.24
N LYS A 233 -8.52 8.33 -29.54
CA LYS A 233 -8.33 9.37 -30.57
C LYS A 233 -9.38 10.49 -30.50
N LYS A 234 -10.43 10.36 -29.68
CA LYS A 234 -11.35 11.46 -29.39
C LYS A 234 -10.66 12.60 -28.62
N PHE A 235 -9.58 12.30 -27.90
CA PHE A 235 -8.78 13.29 -27.16
C PHE A 235 -7.59 13.77 -28.00
N LYS A 236 -7.32 15.07 -27.94
CA LYS A 236 -6.17 15.68 -28.61
C LYS A 236 -4.86 15.24 -27.95
N ASN A 237 -4.81 15.23 -26.62
CA ASN A 237 -3.62 14.91 -25.87
C ASN A 237 -3.74 13.53 -25.21
N ILE A 238 -2.61 12.83 -25.07
CA ILE A 238 -2.57 11.49 -24.48
C ILE A 238 -2.98 11.56 -22.99
N TRP A 239 -2.53 12.57 -22.25
CA TRP A 239 -2.86 12.73 -20.85
C TRP A 239 -4.36 12.88 -20.57
N GLU A 240 -5.12 13.47 -21.49
CA GLU A 240 -6.59 13.59 -21.39
C GLU A 240 -7.26 12.19 -21.54
N SER A 241 -6.73 11.36 -22.45
CA SER A 241 -7.18 9.98 -22.62
C SER A 241 -6.89 9.11 -21.40
N ILE A 242 -5.73 9.31 -20.75
CA ILE A 242 -5.36 8.64 -19.50
C ILE A 242 -6.33 9.06 -18.39
N GLU A 243 -6.59 10.36 -18.26
CA GLU A 243 -7.51 10.89 -17.23
C GLU A 243 -8.93 10.36 -17.41
N ASP A 244 -9.45 10.34 -18.65
CA ASP A 244 -10.77 9.78 -18.95
C ASP A 244 -10.86 8.30 -18.60
N LEU A 245 -9.82 7.53 -18.94
CA LEU A 245 -9.74 6.11 -18.61
C LEU A 245 -9.78 5.88 -17.09
N ASP A 246 -8.98 6.62 -16.33
CA ASP A 246 -8.97 6.49 -14.87
C ASP A 246 -10.28 6.97 -14.22
N LYS A 247 -10.90 8.03 -14.74
CA LYS A 247 -12.20 8.52 -14.28
C LYS A 247 -13.32 7.49 -14.47
N GLN A 248 -13.31 6.75 -15.59
CA GLN A 248 -14.26 5.64 -15.78
C GLN A 248 -14.11 4.59 -14.68
N ALA A 249 -12.88 4.24 -14.27
CA ALA A 249 -12.67 3.33 -13.14
C ALA A 249 -13.22 3.91 -11.83
N LEU A 250 -12.95 5.19 -11.56
CA LEU A 250 -13.40 5.88 -10.34
C LEU A 250 -14.94 5.97 -10.28
N ASP A 251 -15.60 6.22 -11.41
CA ASP A 251 -17.05 6.24 -11.50
C ASP A 251 -17.65 4.85 -11.19
N ILE A 252 -17.06 3.79 -11.73
CA ILE A 252 -17.49 2.40 -11.46
C ILE A 252 -17.25 2.02 -10.01
N ILE A 253 -16.12 2.45 -9.40
CA ILE A 253 -15.86 2.26 -7.96
C ILE A 253 -16.96 2.93 -7.14
N SER A 254 -17.40 4.14 -7.52
CA SER A 254 -18.48 4.87 -6.84
C SER A 254 -19.85 4.18 -6.92
N GLU A 255 -20.10 3.42 -7.98
CA GLU A 255 -21.31 2.60 -8.12
C GLU A 255 -21.35 1.40 -7.15
N ILE A 256 -20.19 1.00 -6.61
CA ILE A 256 -20.06 -0.16 -5.70
C ILE A 256 -20.53 -1.45 -6.41
N LYS A 257 -19.96 -1.74 -7.58
CA LYS A 257 -20.30 -2.90 -8.42
C LYS A 257 -19.05 -3.68 -8.83
N SER A 258 -18.81 -4.79 -8.13
CA SER A 258 -17.63 -5.62 -8.34
C SER A 258 -17.56 -6.20 -9.76
N GLU A 259 -18.69 -6.66 -10.31
CA GLU A 259 -18.76 -7.23 -11.67
C GLU A 259 -18.45 -6.20 -12.75
N LYS A 260 -18.99 -4.97 -12.62
CA LYS A 260 -18.71 -3.88 -13.57
C LYS A 260 -17.23 -3.48 -13.54
N LEU A 261 -16.63 -3.48 -12.36
CA LEU A 261 -15.21 -3.15 -12.20
C LEU A 261 -14.32 -4.22 -12.86
N ASP A 262 -14.66 -5.49 -12.70
CA ASP A 262 -13.97 -6.61 -13.34
C ASP A 262 -14.12 -6.54 -14.86
N GLU A 263 -15.31 -6.25 -15.38
CA GLU A 263 -15.58 -6.04 -16.81
C GLU A 263 -14.74 -4.87 -17.36
N TYR A 264 -14.69 -3.74 -16.64
CA TYR A 264 -13.87 -2.60 -17.00
C TYR A 264 -12.40 -3.00 -17.17
N PHE A 265 -11.81 -3.74 -16.24
CA PHE A 265 -10.43 -4.19 -16.35
C PHE A 265 -10.22 -5.17 -17.51
N LYS A 266 -11.19 -6.04 -17.78
CA LYS A 266 -11.14 -6.97 -18.93
C LYS A 266 -11.17 -6.27 -20.28
N ILE A 267 -11.96 -5.20 -20.40
CA ILE A 267 -12.10 -4.43 -21.65
C ILE A 267 -10.92 -3.50 -21.87
N THR A 268 -10.63 -2.66 -20.88
CA THR A 268 -9.69 -1.54 -21.03
C THR A 268 -8.23 -1.93 -20.88
N LYS A 269 -7.95 -3.03 -20.16
CA LYS A 269 -6.60 -3.42 -19.77
C LYS A 269 -5.83 -2.29 -19.04
N ASN A 270 -6.55 -1.35 -18.42
CA ASN A 270 -5.93 -0.28 -17.66
C ASN A 270 -4.97 -0.85 -16.60
N THR A 271 -3.79 -0.28 -16.53
CA THR A 271 -2.66 -0.76 -15.74
C THR A 271 -2.70 -0.27 -14.29
N ILE A 272 -3.89 -0.24 -13.68
CA ILE A 272 -4.07 0.05 -12.25
C ILE A 272 -3.43 -1.11 -11.46
N CYS A 273 -2.30 -0.85 -10.75
CA CYS A 273 -1.56 -1.91 -10.08
C CYS A 273 -2.36 -2.55 -8.93
N GLY A 274 -3.14 -1.75 -8.20
CA GLY A 274 -4.03 -2.21 -7.13
C GLY A 274 -5.41 -2.67 -7.59
N ARG A 275 -5.60 -3.11 -8.84
CA ARG A 275 -6.90 -3.59 -9.34
C ARG A 275 -7.56 -4.63 -8.43
N ASN A 276 -6.78 -5.60 -7.92
CA ASN A 276 -7.28 -6.64 -7.03
C ASN A 276 -7.55 -6.12 -5.61
N PRO A 277 -6.66 -5.37 -4.92
CA PRO A 277 -6.99 -4.65 -3.68
C PRO A 277 -8.27 -3.82 -3.77
N ILE A 278 -8.44 -3.04 -4.84
CA ILE A 278 -9.65 -2.22 -5.06
C ILE A 278 -10.87 -3.11 -5.25
N SER A 279 -10.78 -4.18 -6.05
CA SER A 279 -11.88 -5.13 -6.28
C SER A 279 -12.33 -5.80 -4.98
N ILE A 280 -11.38 -6.18 -4.10
CA ILE A 280 -11.69 -6.71 -2.76
C ILE A 280 -12.43 -5.65 -1.94
N GLY A 281 -11.92 -4.41 -1.89
CA GLY A 281 -12.55 -3.31 -1.17
C GLY A 281 -13.98 -3.03 -1.65
N VAL A 282 -14.18 -2.97 -2.96
CA VAL A 282 -15.52 -2.78 -3.57
C VAL A 282 -16.43 -3.95 -3.22
N SER A 283 -15.96 -5.21 -3.26
CA SER A 283 -16.77 -6.39 -2.93
C SER A 283 -17.21 -6.40 -1.46
N ILE A 284 -16.35 -5.97 -0.53
CA ILE A 284 -16.68 -5.82 0.89
C ILE A 284 -17.83 -4.80 1.06
N VAL A 285 -17.69 -3.64 0.42
CA VAL A 285 -18.69 -2.55 0.54
C VAL A 285 -19.98 -2.92 -0.17
N GLU A 286 -19.93 -3.61 -1.31
CA GLU A 286 -21.10 -4.13 -2.00
C GLU A 286 -21.86 -5.14 -1.12
N ASN A 287 -21.13 -6.05 -0.45
CA ASN A 287 -21.70 -6.98 0.51
C ASN A 287 -22.35 -6.26 1.70
N TYR A 288 -21.69 -5.24 2.25
CA TYR A 288 -22.25 -4.40 3.31
C TYR A 288 -23.57 -3.73 2.88
N LYS A 289 -23.59 -3.13 1.69
CA LYS A 289 -24.77 -2.45 1.15
C LYS A 289 -25.96 -3.40 0.94
N LYS A 290 -25.68 -4.65 0.52
CA LYS A 290 -26.73 -5.70 0.37
C LYS A 290 -27.42 -6.03 1.70
N HIS A 291 -26.65 -6.06 2.80
CA HIS A 291 -27.17 -6.41 4.13
C HIS A 291 -27.70 -5.21 4.94
N ASN A 292 -27.35 -3.98 4.55
CA ASN A 292 -27.68 -2.76 5.28
C ASN A 292 -28.37 -1.74 4.37
N LYS A 293 -29.53 -2.12 3.81
CA LYS A 293 -30.26 -1.35 2.77
C LYS A 293 -30.63 0.07 3.20
N ASN A 294 -30.78 0.33 4.51
CA ASN A 294 -31.15 1.63 5.07
C ASN A 294 -29.93 2.53 5.34
N LYS A 295 -28.70 2.04 5.10
CA LYS A 295 -27.46 2.79 5.25
C LYS A 295 -27.05 3.40 3.93
N LYS A 296 -26.67 4.67 3.98
CA LYS A 296 -26.00 5.30 2.85
C LYS A 296 -24.53 4.91 2.89
N VAL A 297 -24.01 4.51 1.74
CA VAL A 297 -22.62 4.11 1.56
C VAL A 297 -22.10 4.76 0.30
N SER A 298 -20.97 5.42 0.38
CA SER A 298 -20.34 6.06 -0.77
C SER A 298 -18.86 5.74 -0.88
N PHE A 299 -18.37 5.65 -2.12
CA PHE A 299 -17.00 5.92 -2.47
C PHE A 299 -16.93 7.27 -3.18
N ASP A 300 -16.17 8.20 -2.64
CA ASP A 300 -16.04 9.54 -3.18
C ASP A 300 -14.59 9.82 -3.56
N THR A 301 -14.36 10.19 -4.81
CA THR A 301 -13.05 10.64 -5.27
C THR A 301 -12.77 12.04 -4.72
N VAL A 302 -11.71 12.17 -3.92
CA VAL A 302 -11.28 13.43 -3.30
C VAL A 302 -10.02 14.02 -3.93
N GLY A 303 -9.41 13.29 -4.85
CA GLY A 303 -8.24 13.76 -5.59
C GLY A 303 -7.85 12.88 -6.75
N TYR A 304 -7.29 13.51 -7.78
CA TYR A 304 -6.66 12.85 -8.92
C TYR A 304 -5.48 13.69 -9.40
N ALA A 305 -4.42 13.04 -9.82
CA ALA A 305 -3.27 13.66 -10.44
C ALA A 305 -2.54 12.69 -11.37
N GLN A 306 -1.69 13.21 -12.22
CA GLN A 306 -0.75 12.45 -13.05
C GLN A 306 0.67 12.93 -12.77
N SER A 307 1.64 12.01 -12.75
CA SER A 307 3.05 12.36 -12.55
C SER A 307 3.60 13.24 -13.68
N ASN A 308 3.04 13.10 -14.88
CA ASN A 308 3.40 13.87 -16.07
C ASN A 308 2.20 13.94 -17.03
N LYS A 309 1.99 15.12 -17.65
CA LYS A 309 1.03 15.31 -18.75
C LYS A 309 1.66 14.86 -20.06
N VAL A 310 1.50 13.58 -20.37
CA VAL A 310 2.06 12.96 -21.57
C VAL A 310 1.52 13.60 -22.84
N LYS A 311 2.43 14.04 -23.72
CA LYS A 311 2.11 14.67 -25.00
C LYS A 311 2.56 13.84 -26.21
N ASN A 312 3.51 12.94 -26.01
CA ASN A 312 4.06 12.11 -27.08
C ASN A 312 4.42 10.70 -26.58
N ALA A 313 4.65 9.78 -27.52
CA ALA A 313 4.86 8.36 -27.23
C ALA A 313 6.21 8.00 -26.56
N HIS A 314 7.09 8.95 -26.33
CA HIS A 314 8.37 8.77 -25.64
C HIS A 314 8.30 9.11 -24.15
N GLU A 315 7.22 9.76 -23.73
CA GLU A 315 6.99 10.12 -22.35
C GLU A 315 6.27 8.97 -21.59
N THR A 316 6.29 9.07 -20.28
CA THR A 316 5.61 8.11 -19.38
C THR A 316 4.83 8.87 -18.32
N SER A 317 3.79 8.25 -17.78
CA SER A 317 3.04 8.79 -16.65
C SER A 317 2.53 7.67 -15.76
N VAL A 318 2.43 7.97 -14.46
CA VAL A 318 1.66 7.19 -13.49
C VAL A 318 0.60 8.12 -12.91
N SER A 319 -0.63 7.62 -12.84
CA SER A 319 -1.75 8.37 -12.27
C SER A 319 -1.96 8.02 -10.81
N TYR A 320 -2.49 8.95 -10.05
CA TYR A 320 -2.77 8.85 -8.62
C TYR A 320 -4.20 9.26 -8.35
N ALA A 321 -4.93 8.45 -7.58
CA ALA A 321 -6.25 8.81 -7.11
C ALA A 321 -6.34 8.68 -5.60
N ALA A 322 -7.10 9.57 -5.00
CA ALA A 322 -7.47 9.56 -3.60
C ALA A 322 -8.98 9.38 -3.48
N VAL A 323 -9.42 8.36 -2.77
CA VAL A 323 -10.84 8.02 -2.61
C VAL A 323 -11.12 7.76 -1.13
N VAL A 324 -12.30 8.14 -0.67
CA VAL A 324 -12.79 7.91 0.69
C VAL A 324 -14.11 7.14 0.64
N ASN A 325 -14.29 6.20 1.58
CA ASN A 325 -15.53 5.46 1.72
C ASN A 325 -16.17 5.74 3.08
N TYR A 326 -17.40 6.26 3.04
CA TYR A 326 -18.17 6.57 4.23
C TYR A 326 -19.42 5.70 4.34
N ILE A 327 -19.83 5.47 5.58
CA ILE A 327 -21.10 4.84 5.96
C ILE A 327 -21.87 5.81 6.88
N GLU A 328 -23.11 6.14 6.50
CA GLU A 328 -24.06 6.93 7.29
C GLU A 328 -25.16 6.07 7.90
#